data_a510a4aa6dbe8bdc1f69107a2bc16478
#
_entry.id   a510a4aa6dbe8bdc1f69107a2bc16478
#
_cell.length_a   1.000
_cell.length_b   1.000
_cell.length_c   1.000
_cell.angle_alpha   90.00
_cell.angle_beta   90.00
_cell.angle_gamma   90.00
#
_symmetry.space_group_name_H-M   'P 1'
#
loop_
_entity.id
_entity.type
_entity.pdbx_description
1 polymer ?
#
loop_
_entity_poly.entity_id
_entity_poly.type
_entity_poly.pdbx_seq_one_letter_code
_entity_poly.pdbx_strand_id
1 'polypeptide(L)'
;MDYIVEKGKITVINPRDFDIRKTLECGQVFRYKKIDEGYEIIAKNQRARLKNVKNNVEIACTDENFFVKYFDLCKNYDIIRLKLGDKGLFRAAIDFGQGIRILQQDPFETLISFIISANNHIPRIKSIIERLSTALGDRCDGFNAFPTAKALSEKDADYYFKAGLGYRAPYIVETARAVKDGFDLDGLQTLSTDKARKELMTLKGVGPKVADCILLFGFGREDVFPVDTWIKKVYNSYFGHEDNPAKIRKALTDKFGDLSGYAQQYLFFYKRELEK
;
A
#
# COMPACT_ATOMS: atom_id res chain seq x y z
N MET A 1 13.25 5.33 -15.26
CA MET A 1 14.24 5.61 -14.19
C MET A 1 15.42 4.69 -14.41
N ASP A 2 16.65 5.20 -14.32
CA ASP A 2 17.84 4.40 -14.57
C ASP A 2 18.26 3.66 -13.28
N TYR A 3 18.53 2.38 -13.40
CA TYR A 3 19.01 1.57 -12.29
C TYR A 3 19.94 0.45 -12.79
N ILE A 4 20.83 0.01 -11.91
CA ILE A 4 21.75 -1.10 -12.12
C ILE A 4 21.40 -2.21 -11.14
N VAL A 5 21.33 -3.45 -11.64
CA VAL A 5 21.08 -4.64 -10.83
C VAL A 5 22.37 -5.45 -10.73
N GLU A 6 22.79 -5.69 -9.52
CA GLU A 6 23.91 -6.57 -9.17
C GLU A 6 23.42 -7.60 -8.15
N LYS A 7 24.11 -8.71 -7.99
CA LYS A 7 23.70 -9.74 -7.02
C LYS A 7 23.58 -9.15 -5.61
N GLY A 8 22.39 -9.24 -5.05
CA GLY A 8 22.05 -8.73 -3.71
C GLY A 8 21.82 -7.21 -3.64
N LYS A 9 21.87 -6.49 -4.77
CA LYS A 9 21.78 -5.02 -4.75
C LYS A 9 21.17 -4.42 -6.00
N ILE A 10 20.38 -3.39 -5.82
CA ILE A 10 19.90 -2.49 -6.88
C ILE A 10 20.40 -1.08 -6.57
N THR A 11 21.01 -0.42 -7.55
CA THR A 11 21.42 0.99 -7.45
C THR A 11 20.54 1.83 -8.38
N VAL A 12 19.69 2.68 -7.83
CA VAL A 12 18.88 3.63 -8.59
C VAL A 12 19.69 4.92 -8.78
N ILE A 13 19.85 5.33 -10.02
CA ILE A 13 20.76 6.42 -10.41
C ILE A 13 20.01 7.74 -10.42
N ASN A 14 20.50 8.75 -9.69
CA ASN A 14 19.94 10.10 -9.59
C ASN A 14 18.39 10.13 -9.54
N PRO A 15 17.77 9.46 -8.56
CA PRO A 15 16.32 9.24 -8.57
C PRO A 15 15.56 10.51 -8.22
N ARG A 16 15.07 11.25 -9.23
CA ARG A 16 14.13 12.36 -9.01
C ARG A 16 12.78 11.87 -8.48
N ASP A 17 12.41 10.63 -8.83
CA ASP A 17 11.10 10.01 -8.59
C ASP A 17 11.18 8.80 -7.67
N PHE A 18 12.14 8.79 -6.76
CA PHE A 18 12.22 7.80 -5.69
C PHE A 18 12.82 8.42 -4.43
N ASP A 19 11.96 8.86 -3.54
CA ASP A 19 12.29 9.24 -2.17
C ASP A 19 11.90 8.09 -1.24
N ILE A 20 12.88 7.51 -0.56
CA ILE A 20 12.69 6.35 0.32
C ILE A 20 11.66 6.68 1.42
N ARG A 21 11.84 7.81 2.12
CA ARG A 21 10.99 8.21 3.23
C ARG A 21 9.56 8.44 2.77
N LYS A 22 9.37 9.25 1.72
CA LYS A 22 8.04 9.54 1.22
C LYS A 22 7.34 8.29 0.72
N THR A 23 8.05 7.39 0.03
CA THR A 23 7.48 6.13 -0.48
C THR A 23 7.05 5.20 0.66
N LEU A 24 7.84 5.05 1.71
CA LEU A 24 7.53 4.14 2.81
C LEU A 24 6.59 4.75 3.86
N GLU A 25 6.67 6.07 4.10
CA GLU A 25 5.88 6.72 5.14
C GLU A 25 4.54 7.33 4.63
N CYS A 26 4.22 7.22 3.34
CA CYS A 26 2.98 7.77 2.79
C CYS A 26 1.71 6.97 3.13
N GLY A 27 1.81 5.87 3.88
CA GLY A 27 0.63 5.15 4.39
C GLY A 27 0.13 4.01 3.51
N GLN A 28 0.90 3.59 2.54
CA GLN A 28 0.58 2.47 1.66
C GLN A 28 1.14 1.12 2.14
N VAL A 29 2.13 1.13 3.05
CA VAL A 29 2.82 -0.05 3.56
C VAL A 29 3.09 0.10 5.06
N PHE A 30 3.22 -1.04 5.76
CA PHE A 30 3.31 -1.03 7.22
C PHE A 30 4.50 -1.83 7.78
N ARG A 31 5.14 -2.70 7.00
CA ARG A 31 6.28 -3.52 7.44
C ARG A 31 7.63 -2.91 7.07
N TYR A 32 7.87 -1.71 7.56
CA TYR A 32 9.16 -1.03 7.42
C TYR A 32 9.60 -0.44 8.75
N LYS A 33 10.90 -0.24 8.92
CA LYS A 33 11.47 0.48 10.06
C LYS A 33 12.64 1.36 9.62
N LYS A 34 12.87 2.43 10.36
CA LYS A 34 14.12 3.20 10.26
C LYS A 34 15.24 2.37 10.88
N ILE A 35 16.40 2.39 10.25
CA ILE A 35 17.66 1.86 10.74
C ILE A 35 18.71 2.96 10.67
N ASP A 36 19.90 2.75 11.24
CA ASP A 36 20.94 3.78 11.35
C ASP A 36 21.25 4.48 10.02
N GLU A 37 21.34 3.73 8.93
CA GLU A 37 21.65 4.26 7.59
C GLU A 37 20.46 4.20 6.61
N GLY A 38 19.23 4.44 7.04
CA GLY A 38 18.08 4.46 6.12
C GLY A 38 16.87 3.67 6.58
N TYR A 39 16.39 2.73 5.76
CA TYR A 39 15.16 1.97 6.04
C TYR A 39 15.36 0.48 5.75
N GLU A 40 14.72 -0.36 6.56
CA GLU A 40 14.51 -1.76 6.26
C GLU A 40 13.03 -1.99 5.97
N ILE A 41 12.73 -2.76 4.94
CA ILE A 41 11.39 -3.19 4.58
C ILE A 41 11.35 -4.72 4.43
N ILE A 42 10.24 -5.30 4.90
CA ILE A 42 9.93 -6.71 4.70
C ILE A 42 8.63 -6.76 3.90
N ALA A 43 8.61 -7.53 2.83
CA ALA A 43 7.47 -7.71 1.95
C ALA A 43 7.33 -9.21 1.66
N LYS A 44 6.21 -9.81 2.05
CA LYS A 44 5.99 -11.26 1.98
C LYS A 44 7.10 -12.01 2.74
N ASN A 45 7.97 -12.69 2.05
CA ASN A 45 9.15 -13.42 2.56
C ASN A 45 10.48 -12.82 2.04
N GLN A 46 10.47 -11.58 1.59
CA GLN A 46 11.64 -10.88 1.08
C GLN A 46 11.98 -9.68 1.96
N ARG A 47 13.26 -9.31 2.00
CA ARG A 47 13.78 -8.18 2.78
C ARG A 47 14.65 -7.28 1.92
N ALA A 48 14.50 -5.97 2.09
CA ALA A 48 15.43 -4.99 1.54
C ALA A 48 15.83 -3.94 2.58
N ARG A 49 17.05 -3.43 2.45
CA ARG A 49 17.58 -2.26 3.16
C ARG A 49 17.87 -1.17 2.15
N LEU A 50 17.33 -0.01 2.38
CA LEU A 50 17.42 1.13 1.47
C LEU A 50 18.19 2.26 2.14
N LYS A 51 19.16 2.83 1.43
CA LYS A 51 19.86 4.04 1.88
C LYS A 51 20.19 4.98 0.72
N ASN A 52 20.31 6.26 1.06
CA ASN A 52 20.83 7.25 0.12
C ASN A 52 22.37 7.21 0.15
N VAL A 53 22.99 7.10 -1.01
CA VAL A 53 24.44 7.12 -1.18
C VAL A 53 24.81 8.13 -2.25
N LYS A 54 25.36 9.28 -1.83
CA LYS A 54 25.58 10.45 -2.72
C LYS A 54 24.26 10.84 -3.40
N ASN A 55 24.21 10.77 -4.73
CA ASN A 55 23.05 11.11 -5.54
C ASN A 55 22.19 9.88 -5.93
N ASN A 56 22.46 8.71 -5.34
CA ASN A 56 21.79 7.45 -5.68
C ASN A 56 21.00 6.90 -4.50
N VAL A 57 20.09 5.98 -4.78
CA VAL A 57 19.48 5.10 -3.77
C VAL A 57 20.03 3.68 -3.96
N GLU A 58 20.66 3.14 -2.93
CA GLU A 58 21.03 1.73 -2.87
C GLU A 58 19.97 0.91 -2.14
N ILE A 59 19.65 -0.25 -2.71
CA ILE A 59 18.69 -1.22 -2.19
C ILE A 59 19.43 -2.56 -2.08
N ALA A 60 19.93 -2.89 -0.89
CA ALA A 60 20.44 -4.23 -0.61
C ALA A 60 19.28 -5.17 -0.32
N CYS A 61 19.11 -6.24 -1.08
CA CYS A 61 17.90 -7.05 -1.06
C CYS A 61 18.15 -8.54 -1.25
N THR A 62 17.16 -9.34 -0.84
CA THR A 62 17.20 -10.81 -0.95
C THR A 62 16.83 -11.31 -2.35
N ASP A 63 16.06 -10.52 -3.11
CA ASP A 63 15.63 -10.82 -4.48
C ASP A 63 15.49 -9.50 -5.25
N GLU A 64 16.37 -9.27 -6.21
CA GLU A 64 16.43 -8.02 -6.96
C GLU A 64 15.21 -7.88 -7.90
N ASN A 65 14.81 -8.94 -8.57
CA ASN A 65 13.69 -8.92 -9.50
C ASN A 65 12.37 -8.61 -8.76
N PHE A 66 12.21 -9.21 -7.57
CA PHE A 66 11.09 -8.89 -6.69
C PHE A 66 11.06 -7.40 -6.35
N PHE A 67 12.18 -6.82 -5.91
CA PHE A 67 12.21 -5.42 -5.48
C PHE A 67 12.21 -4.42 -6.63
N VAL A 68 12.71 -4.74 -7.81
CA VAL A 68 12.50 -3.93 -9.03
C VAL A 68 11.01 -3.76 -9.30
N LYS A 69 10.24 -4.87 -9.24
CA LYS A 69 8.78 -4.84 -9.40
C LYS A 69 8.09 -4.16 -8.21
N TYR A 70 8.47 -4.52 -6.99
CA TYR A 70 7.87 -3.99 -5.76
C TYR A 70 7.93 -2.47 -5.66
N PHE A 71 9.08 -1.87 -6.02
CA PHE A 71 9.26 -0.41 -6.06
C PHE A 71 8.82 0.22 -7.39
N ASP A 72 8.24 -0.55 -8.30
CA ASP A 72 7.75 -0.08 -9.61
C ASP A 72 8.82 0.68 -10.41
N LEU A 73 10.10 0.21 -10.36
CA LEU A 73 11.24 0.96 -10.90
C LEU A 73 11.20 1.16 -12.42
N CYS A 74 10.51 0.29 -13.15
CA CYS A 74 10.37 0.37 -14.60
C CYS A 74 9.44 1.48 -15.08
N LYS A 75 8.55 1.99 -14.21
CA LYS A 75 7.54 2.99 -14.61
C LYS A 75 8.09 4.41 -14.62
N ASN A 76 7.70 5.18 -15.63
CA ASN A 76 8.09 6.58 -15.77
C ASN A 76 7.07 7.52 -15.09
N TYR A 77 7.44 8.02 -13.91
CA TYR A 77 6.60 8.91 -13.11
C TYR A 77 6.60 10.36 -13.60
N ASP A 78 7.57 10.78 -14.43
CA ASP A 78 7.54 12.11 -15.08
C ASP A 78 6.30 12.23 -15.98
N ILE A 79 6.02 11.19 -16.76
CA ILE A 79 4.84 11.16 -17.65
C ILE A 79 3.54 11.21 -16.83
N ILE A 80 3.48 10.51 -15.71
CA ILE A 80 2.32 10.50 -14.82
C ILE A 80 2.08 11.91 -14.26
N ARG A 81 3.10 12.57 -13.74
CA ARG A 81 2.99 13.92 -13.21
C ARG A 81 2.57 14.94 -14.27
N LEU A 82 3.15 14.88 -15.47
CA LEU A 82 2.76 15.74 -16.58
C LEU A 82 1.28 15.58 -16.94
N LYS A 83 0.77 14.35 -16.96
CA LYS A 83 -0.65 14.08 -17.27
C LYS A 83 -1.60 14.50 -16.15
N LEU A 84 -1.19 14.44 -14.89
CA LEU A 84 -2.00 14.88 -13.74
C LEU A 84 -2.21 16.40 -13.72
N GLY A 85 -1.33 17.15 -14.38
CA GLY A 85 -1.43 18.62 -14.53
C GLY A 85 -0.56 19.40 -13.53
N ASP A 86 -0.33 20.65 -13.87
CA ASP A 86 0.66 21.52 -13.23
C ASP A 86 0.05 22.75 -12.53
N LYS A 87 -1.26 22.77 -12.27
CA LYS A 87 -1.97 23.94 -11.73
C LYS A 87 -2.64 23.69 -10.39
N GLY A 88 -2.70 24.74 -9.59
CA GLY A 88 -3.48 24.76 -8.34
C GLY A 88 -3.06 23.69 -7.34
N LEU A 89 -4.05 23.04 -6.73
CA LEU A 89 -3.88 22.00 -5.72
C LEU A 89 -2.99 20.83 -6.20
N PHE A 90 -3.17 20.41 -7.47
CA PHE A 90 -2.42 19.27 -7.99
C PHE A 90 -0.95 19.59 -8.13
N ARG A 91 -0.60 20.79 -8.56
CA ARG A 91 0.79 21.24 -8.60
C ARG A 91 1.43 21.15 -7.22
N ALA A 92 0.77 21.73 -6.21
CA ALA A 92 1.27 21.69 -4.83
C ALA A 92 1.41 20.25 -4.30
N ALA A 93 0.41 19.40 -4.53
CA ALA A 93 0.42 18.00 -4.08
C ALA A 93 1.49 17.17 -4.79
N ILE A 94 1.69 17.38 -6.11
CA ILE A 94 2.71 16.69 -6.91
C ILE A 94 4.11 17.13 -6.48
N ASP A 95 4.35 18.43 -6.35
CA ASP A 95 5.67 18.94 -5.93
C ASP A 95 6.02 18.46 -4.50
N PHE A 96 5.05 18.48 -3.59
CA PHE A 96 5.22 17.97 -2.23
C PHE A 96 5.48 16.46 -2.21
N GLY A 97 4.72 15.69 -3.00
CA GLY A 97 4.78 14.24 -3.07
C GLY A 97 5.80 13.70 -4.07
N GLN A 98 6.58 14.55 -4.74
CA GLN A 98 7.59 14.09 -5.68
C GLN A 98 8.55 13.10 -5.01
N GLY A 99 8.79 11.99 -5.68
CA GLY A 99 9.56 10.86 -5.17
C GLY A 99 8.72 9.74 -4.56
N ILE A 100 7.41 9.92 -4.37
CA ILE A 100 6.52 8.81 -3.98
C ILE A 100 6.37 7.85 -5.15
N ARG A 101 6.57 6.56 -4.86
CA ARG A 101 6.24 5.46 -5.77
C ARG A 101 5.10 4.63 -5.18
N ILE A 102 4.18 4.17 -6.03
CA ILE A 102 3.14 3.22 -5.62
C ILE A 102 3.75 1.83 -5.62
N LEU A 103 3.78 1.21 -4.44
CA LEU A 103 4.37 -0.11 -4.24
C LEU A 103 3.46 -1.20 -4.80
N GLN A 104 4.06 -2.19 -5.48
CA GLN A 104 3.39 -3.39 -5.97
C GLN A 104 3.52 -4.50 -4.92
N GLN A 105 2.59 -4.54 -3.99
CA GLN A 105 2.65 -5.40 -2.81
C GLN A 105 2.00 -6.77 -3.07
N ASP A 106 2.24 -7.73 -2.17
CA ASP A 106 1.54 -9.01 -2.19
C ASP A 106 0.05 -8.80 -1.89
N PRO A 107 -0.88 -9.35 -2.69
CA PRO A 107 -2.31 -9.16 -2.50
C PRO A 107 -2.83 -9.61 -1.15
N PHE A 108 -2.35 -10.74 -0.62
CA PHE A 108 -2.83 -11.26 0.65
C PHE A 108 -2.29 -10.44 1.84
N GLU A 109 -1.00 -10.08 1.82
CA GLU A 109 -0.42 -9.18 2.83
C GLU A 109 -1.16 -7.83 2.83
N THR A 110 -1.46 -7.29 1.65
CA THR A 110 -2.21 -6.04 1.49
C THR A 110 -3.64 -6.17 2.03
N LEU A 111 -4.35 -7.25 1.71
CA LEU A 111 -5.71 -7.53 2.20
C LEU A 111 -5.75 -7.51 3.74
N ILE A 112 -4.93 -8.32 4.39
CA ILE A 112 -4.90 -8.41 5.85
C ILE A 112 -4.46 -7.09 6.49
N SER A 113 -3.43 -6.45 5.93
CA SER A 113 -2.90 -5.18 6.44
C SER A 113 -3.93 -4.04 6.36
N PHE A 114 -4.71 -3.96 5.28
CA PHE A 114 -5.73 -2.92 5.15
C PHE A 114 -7.00 -3.21 5.96
N ILE A 115 -7.35 -4.46 6.25
CA ILE A 115 -8.38 -4.79 7.26
C ILE A 115 -7.91 -4.30 8.64
N ILE A 116 -6.66 -4.55 9.03
CA ILE A 116 -6.08 -4.06 10.29
C ILE A 116 -6.05 -2.53 10.33
N SER A 117 -5.83 -1.88 9.18
CA SER A 117 -5.73 -0.42 9.09
C SER A 117 -7.06 0.32 9.25
N ALA A 118 -8.20 -0.33 9.05
CA ALA A 118 -9.51 0.30 9.11
C ALA A 118 -9.75 0.97 10.49
N ASN A 119 -10.01 2.29 10.51
CA ASN A 119 -10.17 3.08 11.73
C ASN A 119 -9.06 2.84 12.77
N ASN A 120 -7.80 2.94 12.34
CA ASN A 120 -6.63 2.68 13.18
C ASN A 120 -5.49 3.65 12.80
N HIS A 121 -4.51 3.84 13.67
CA HIS A 121 -3.35 4.72 13.43
C HIS A 121 -2.09 3.91 13.08
N ILE A 122 -1.24 4.48 12.25
CA ILE A 122 -0.07 3.81 11.65
C ILE A 122 0.83 3.09 12.67
N PRO A 123 1.24 3.69 13.80
CA PRO A 123 2.08 2.99 14.78
C PRO A 123 1.44 1.70 15.32
N ARG A 124 0.14 1.73 15.61
CA ARG A 124 -0.59 0.55 16.10
C ARG A 124 -0.75 -0.51 15.01
N ILE A 125 -1.05 -0.10 13.76
CA ILE A 125 -1.14 -1.02 12.62
C ILE A 125 0.19 -1.77 12.47
N LYS A 126 1.31 -1.06 12.43
CA LYS A 126 2.66 -1.64 12.33
C LYS A 126 2.95 -2.61 13.47
N SER A 127 2.64 -2.24 14.70
CA SER A 127 2.85 -3.09 15.88
C SER A 127 2.02 -4.39 15.82
N ILE A 128 0.76 -4.31 15.39
CA ILE A 128 -0.09 -5.49 15.25
C ILE A 128 0.45 -6.41 14.16
N ILE A 129 0.74 -5.88 12.97
CA ILE A 129 1.25 -6.66 11.83
C ILE A 129 2.56 -7.34 12.20
N GLU A 130 3.50 -6.63 12.85
CA GLU A 130 4.78 -7.22 13.24
C GLU A 130 4.60 -8.32 14.30
N ARG A 131 3.68 -8.12 15.25
CA ARG A 131 3.34 -9.16 16.25
C ARG A 131 2.79 -10.41 15.60
N LEU A 132 1.89 -10.28 14.62
CA LEU A 132 1.35 -11.42 13.88
C LEU A 132 2.44 -12.10 13.05
N SER A 133 3.29 -11.33 12.38
CA SER A 133 4.39 -11.88 11.59
C SER A 133 5.42 -12.62 12.46
N THR A 134 5.75 -12.07 13.63
CA THR A 134 6.65 -12.73 14.60
C THR A 134 6.07 -14.04 15.16
N ALA A 135 4.76 -14.08 15.40
CA ALA A 135 4.11 -15.20 16.05
C ALA A 135 3.68 -16.32 15.07
N LEU A 136 3.34 -15.98 13.82
CA LEU A 136 2.68 -16.88 12.88
C LEU A 136 3.37 -16.94 11.50
N GLY A 137 4.30 -16.06 11.22
CA GLY A 137 5.06 -16.04 9.96
C GLY A 137 6.23 -17.03 9.99
N ASP A 138 6.57 -17.58 8.84
CA ASP A 138 7.72 -18.44 8.67
C ASP A 138 9.02 -17.69 9.00
N ARG A 139 9.95 -18.34 9.70
CA ARG A 139 11.24 -17.77 10.04
C ARG A 139 12.13 -17.75 8.81
N CYS A 140 12.57 -16.55 8.43
CA CYS A 140 13.56 -16.31 7.40
C CYS A 140 14.91 -15.90 8.03
N ASP A 141 15.93 -15.67 7.20
CA ASP A 141 17.25 -15.24 7.69
C ASP A 141 17.18 -13.85 8.35
N GLY A 142 17.06 -13.84 9.68
CA GLY A 142 17.02 -12.66 10.52
C GLY A 142 15.71 -11.83 10.49
N PHE A 143 14.62 -12.38 9.94
CA PHE A 143 13.28 -11.78 9.98
C PHE A 143 12.19 -12.87 9.89
N ASN A 144 10.90 -12.47 10.04
CA ASN A 144 9.77 -13.39 9.82
C ASN A 144 8.99 -12.95 8.59
N ALA A 145 8.58 -13.91 7.76
CA ALA A 145 7.69 -13.67 6.64
C ALA A 145 6.32 -13.16 7.12
N PHE A 146 5.52 -12.59 6.21
CA PHE A 146 4.11 -12.35 6.50
C PHE A 146 3.38 -13.70 6.64
N PRO A 147 2.47 -13.87 7.63
CA PRO A 147 1.78 -15.13 7.84
C PRO A 147 0.93 -15.54 6.63
N THR A 148 0.90 -16.82 6.31
CA THR A 148 0.02 -17.37 5.28
C THR A 148 -1.44 -17.37 5.71
N ALA A 149 -2.37 -17.47 4.76
CA ALA A 149 -3.81 -17.62 5.05
C ALA A 149 -4.07 -18.84 5.93
N LYS A 150 -3.35 -19.94 5.71
CA LYS A 150 -3.41 -21.13 6.55
C LYS A 150 -3.02 -20.81 7.99
N ALA A 151 -1.84 -20.23 8.22
CA ALA A 151 -1.36 -19.91 9.55
C ALA A 151 -2.30 -18.95 10.31
N LEU A 152 -2.85 -17.93 9.62
CA LEU A 152 -3.84 -17.04 10.22
C LEU A 152 -5.17 -17.73 10.52
N SER A 153 -5.63 -18.68 9.68
CA SER A 153 -6.91 -19.36 9.85
C SER A 153 -6.95 -20.37 11.00
N GLU A 154 -5.79 -20.82 11.48
CA GLU A 154 -5.64 -21.76 12.58
C GLU A 154 -5.85 -21.13 13.97
N LYS A 155 -5.89 -19.80 14.05
CA LYS A 155 -6.17 -19.07 15.29
C LYS A 155 -7.63 -18.63 15.35
N ASP A 156 -8.14 -18.49 16.58
CA ASP A 156 -9.49 -18.01 16.84
C ASP A 156 -9.54 -16.49 17.05
N ALA A 157 -10.74 -15.95 17.21
CA ALA A 157 -10.94 -14.52 17.41
C ALA A 157 -10.34 -14.03 18.75
N ASP A 158 -10.34 -14.86 19.79
CA ASP A 158 -9.76 -14.53 21.09
C ASP A 158 -8.24 -14.32 21.02
N TYR A 159 -7.54 -15.14 20.23
CA TYR A 159 -6.13 -14.94 19.96
C TYR A 159 -5.86 -13.56 19.35
N TYR A 160 -6.62 -13.19 18.32
CA TYR A 160 -6.47 -11.91 17.64
C TYR A 160 -6.92 -10.72 18.51
N PHE A 161 -7.93 -10.92 19.34
CA PHE A 161 -8.33 -9.91 20.30
C PHE A 161 -7.18 -9.60 21.29
N LYS A 162 -6.56 -10.63 21.85
CA LYS A 162 -5.37 -10.52 22.73
C LYS A 162 -4.16 -9.94 21.99
N ALA A 163 -4.04 -10.20 20.70
CA ALA A 163 -3.02 -9.59 19.84
C ALA A 163 -3.27 -8.09 19.54
N GLY A 164 -4.37 -7.51 20.03
CA GLY A 164 -4.65 -6.08 19.94
C GLY A 164 -5.49 -5.66 18.74
N LEU A 165 -6.13 -6.60 18.03
CA LEU A 165 -6.95 -6.29 16.85
C LEU A 165 -8.32 -5.70 17.20
N GLY A 166 -8.80 -5.92 18.46
CA GLY A 166 -10.11 -5.47 18.91
C GLY A 166 -11.22 -6.04 18.02
N TYR A 167 -12.20 -5.22 17.62
CA TYR A 167 -13.33 -5.64 16.79
C TYR A 167 -12.97 -6.22 15.42
N ARG A 168 -11.71 -6.07 14.97
CA ARG A 168 -11.21 -6.64 13.71
C ARG A 168 -10.81 -8.12 13.84
N ALA A 169 -10.73 -8.64 15.06
CA ALA A 169 -10.33 -10.02 15.31
C ALA A 169 -11.17 -11.04 14.51
N PRO A 170 -12.51 -11.02 14.52
CA PRO A 170 -13.31 -11.91 13.70
C PRO A 170 -13.09 -11.71 12.20
N TYR A 171 -12.80 -10.46 11.75
CA TYR A 171 -12.58 -10.18 10.33
C TYR A 171 -11.33 -10.89 9.80
N ILE A 172 -10.24 -10.91 10.57
CA ILE A 172 -9.02 -11.62 10.19
C ILE A 172 -9.25 -13.13 10.11
N VAL A 173 -9.95 -13.70 11.10
CA VAL A 173 -10.26 -15.14 11.11
C VAL A 173 -11.09 -15.54 9.89
N GLU A 174 -12.21 -14.82 9.67
CA GLU A 174 -13.14 -15.15 8.59
C GLU A 174 -12.50 -14.94 7.21
N THR A 175 -11.76 -13.84 7.01
CA THR A 175 -11.07 -13.56 5.75
C THR A 175 -9.93 -14.55 5.49
N ALA A 176 -9.13 -14.90 6.51
CA ALA A 176 -8.06 -15.89 6.34
C ALA A 176 -8.63 -17.29 6.01
N ARG A 177 -9.75 -17.68 6.64
CA ARG A 177 -10.46 -18.91 6.31
C ARG A 177 -11.01 -18.90 4.89
N ALA A 178 -11.68 -17.83 4.49
CA ALA A 178 -12.21 -17.70 3.13
C ALA A 178 -11.11 -17.88 2.07
N VAL A 179 -9.95 -17.23 2.23
CA VAL A 179 -8.83 -17.38 1.29
C VAL A 179 -8.25 -18.80 1.34
N LYS A 180 -8.06 -19.37 2.54
CA LYS A 180 -7.59 -20.75 2.68
C LYS A 180 -8.55 -21.77 2.04
N ASP A 181 -9.86 -21.53 2.15
CA ASP A 181 -10.91 -22.46 1.73
C ASP A 181 -11.34 -22.26 0.26
N GLY A 182 -10.59 -21.42 -0.50
CA GLY A 182 -10.71 -21.33 -1.96
C GLY A 182 -11.22 -20.02 -2.52
N PHE A 183 -11.29 -18.95 -1.73
CA PHE A 183 -11.49 -17.61 -2.32
C PHE A 183 -10.31 -17.32 -3.26
N ASP A 184 -10.61 -17.22 -4.56
CA ASP A 184 -9.61 -17.03 -5.61
C ASP A 184 -9.09 -15.58 -5.64
N LEU A 185 -8.19 -15.29 -4.69
CA LEU A 185 -7.59 -13.95 -4.59
C LEU A 185 -6.75 -13.61 -5.84
N ASP A 186 -6.00 -14.57 -6.37
CA ASP A 186 -5.14 -14.36 -7.55
C ASP A 186 -5.99 -14.16 -8.82
N GLY A 187 -7.11 -14.85 -8.94
CA GLY A 187 -8.04 -14.71 -10.06
C GLY A 187 -8.67 -13.32 -10.19
N LEU A 188 -8.67 -12.51 -9.12
CA LEU A 188 -9.12 -11.12 -9.19
C LEU A 188 -8.33 -10.29 -10.20
N GLN A 189 -7.08 -10.68 -10.50
CA GLN A 189 -6.25 -9.99 -11.52
C GLN A 189 -6.90 -10.03 -12.90
N THR A 190 -7.70 -11.04 -13.23
CA THR A 190 -8.34 -11.20 -14.54
C THR A 190 -9.68 -10.48 -14.65
N LEU A 191 -10.26 -10.05 -13.54
CA LEU A 191 -11.55 -9.37 -13.52
C LEU A 191 -11.40 -7.87 -13.84
N SER A 192 -12.50 -7.24 -14.27
CA SER A 192 -12.55 -5.76 -14.29
C SER A 192 -12.47 -5.20 -12.88
N THR A 193 -11.98 -3.97 -12.73
CA THR A 193 -11.83 -3.29 -11.44
C THR A 193 -13.11 -3.30 -10.61
N ASP A 194 -14.27 -3.06 -11.23
CA ASP A 194 -15.55 -3.07 -10.52
C ASP A 194 -15.98 -4.48 -10.06
N LYS A 195 -15.69 -5.52 -10.87
CA LYS A 195 -15.96 -6.90 -10.48
C LYS A 195 -15.02 -7.32 -9.35
N ALA A 196 -13.73 -7.07 -9.47
CA ALA A 196 -12.75 -7.38 -8.44
C ALA A 196 -13.06 -6.66 -7.11
N ARG A 197 -13.49 -5.40 -7.17
CA ARG A 197 -13.97 -4.65 -5.98
C ARG A 197 -15.16 -5.33 -5.32
N LYS A 198 -16.17 -5.74 -6.09
CA LYS A 198 -17.34 -6.44 -5.56
C LYS A 198 -16.96 -7.77 -4.89
N GLU A 199 -16.10 -8.55 -5.53
CA GLU A 199 -15.61 -9.80 -4.96
C GLU A 199 -14.85 -9.56 -3.64
N LEU A 200 -13.91 -8.61 -3.61
CA LEU A 200 -13.20 -8.24 -2.38
C LEU A 200 -14.15 -7.84 -1.25
N MET A 201 -15.25 -7.13 -1.57
CA MET A 201 -16.23 -6.69 -0.58
C MET A 201 -17.11 -7.83 -0.01
N THR A 202 -17.05 -9.04 -0.55
CA THR A 202 -17.66 -10.23 0.06
C THR A 202 -16.87 -10.70 1.29
N LEU A 203 -15.59 -10.34 1.37
CA LEU A 203 -14.74 -10.69 2.50
C LEU A 203 -15.06 -9.80 3.72
N LYS A 204 -15.06 -10.41 4.88
CA LYS A 204 -15.38 -9.72 6.14
C LYS A 204 -14.35 -8.62 6.46
N GLY A 205 -14.83 -7.44 6.79
CA GLY A 205 -13.96 -6.28 7.09
C GLY A 205 -13.48 -5.51 5.85
N VAL A 206 -13.88 -5.92 4.65
CA VAL A 206 -13.55 -5.23 3.40
C VAL A 206 -14.71 -4.37 2.93
N GLY A 207 -14.65 -3.09 3.24
CA GLY A 207 -15.55 -2.07 2.67
C GLY A 207 -14.97 -1.44 1.39
N PRO A 208 -15.71 -0.52 0.73
CA PRO A 208 -15.29 0.07 -0.55
C PRO A 208 -13.89 0.71 -0.52
N LYS A 209 -13.56 1.45 0.55
CA LYS A 209 -12.23 2.08 0.72
C LYS A 209 -11.12 1.03 0.85
N VAL A 210 -11.36 -0.02 1.63
CA VAL A 210 -10.38 -1.10 1.84
C VAL A 210 -10.18 -1.88 0.54
N ALA A 211 -11.25 -2.19 -0.19
CA ALA A 211 -11.18 -2.83 -1.50
C ALA A 211 -10.35 -2.01 -2.49
N ASP A 212 -10.58 -0.69 -2.58
CA ASP A 212 -9.80 0.19 -3.46
C ASP A 212 -8.31 0.24 -3.06
N CYS A 213 -7.98 0.23 -1.77
CA CYS A 213 -6.58 0.14 -1.32
C CYS A 213 -5.93 -1.21 -1.72
N ILE A 214 -6.66 -2.31 -1.58
CA ILE A 214 -6.17 -3.64 -1.97
C ILE A 214 -5.93 -3.68 -3.48
N LEU A 215 -6.86 -3.16 -4.27
CA LEU A 215 -6.75 -3.09 -5.72
C LEU A 215 -5.56 -2.23 -6.16
N LEU A 216 -5.36 -1.07 -5.54
CA LEU A 216 -4.26 -0.16 -5.86
C LEU A 216 -2.91 -0.77 -5.51
N PHE A 217 -2.73 -1.19 -4.26
CA PHE A 217 -1.43 -1.54 -3.72
C PHE A 217 -1.09 -3.03 -3.84
N GLY A 218 -2.09 -3.92 -3.93
CA GLY A 218 -1.91 -5.35 -4.07
C GLY A 218 -2.04 -5.86 -5.51
N PHE A 219 -2.86 -5.20 -6.33
CA PHE A 219 -3.10 -5.61 -7.71
C PHE A 219 -2.61 -4.62 -8.75
N GLY A 220 -2.07 -3.48 -8.35
CA GLY A 220 -1.58 -2.45 -9.27
C GLY A 220 -2.68 -1.80 -10.13
N ARG A 221 -3.94 -1.77 -9.64
CA ARG A 221 -5.05 -1.14 -10.34
C ARG A 221 -5.01 0.37 -10.15
N GLU A 222 -4.63 1.07 -11.19
CA GLU A 222 -4.39 2.52 -11.14
C GLU A 222 -5.68 3.34 -11.34
N ASP A 223 -6.74 2.69 -11.83
CA ASP A 223 -8.08 3.23 -12.08
C ASP A 223 -9.00 3.27 -10.84
N VAL A 224 -8.45 3.08 -9.63
CA VAL A 224 -9.18 3.16 -8.36
C VAL A 224 -8.86 4.44 -7.60
N PHE A 225 -9.81 4.89 -6.78
CA PHE A 225 -9.63 6.06 -5.93
C PHE A 225 -10.11 5.75 -4.50
N PRO A 226 -9.25 5.25 -3.62
CA PRO A 226 -9.59 5.04 -2.21
C PRO A 226 -10.04 6.34 -1.54
N VAL A 227 -11.31 6.42 -1.11
CA VAL A 227 -11.88 7.60 -0.46
C VAL A 227 -11.92 7.39 1.06
N ASP A 228 -11.01 8.03 1.76
CA ASP A 228 -10.99 8.11 3.22
C ASP A 228 -11.42 9.51 3.72
N THR A 229 -11.27 9.76 5.01
CA THR A 229 -11.62 11.04 5.62
C THR A 229 -10.77 12.21 5.07
N TRP A 230 -9.51 11.97 4.71
CA TRP A 230 -8.63 12.98 4.15
C TRP A 230 -9.04 13.35 2.73
N ILE A 231 -9.30 12.35 1.90
CA ILE A 231 -9.79 12.55 0.53
C ILE A 231 -11.16 13.22 0.53
N LYS A 232 -12.06 12.85 1.45
CA LYS A 232 -13.35 13.55 1.61
C LYS A 232 -13.14 15.05 1.93
N LYS A 233 -12.21 15.38 2.82
CA LYS A 233 -11.86 16.78 3.12
C LYS A 233 -11.30 17.50 1.89
N VAL A 234 -10.39 16.85 1.14
CA VAL A 234 -9.85 17.41 -0.11
C VAL A 234 -10.96 17.66 -1.11
N TYR A 235 -11.86 16.68 -1.32
CA TYR A 235 -12.97 16.82 -2.25
C TYR A 235 -13.85 18.04 -1.89
N ASN A 236 -14.25 18.14 -0.64
CA ASN A 236 -15.13 19.20 -0.17
C ASN A 236 -14.46 20.60 -0.16
N SER A 237 -13.15 20.65 -0.12
CA SER A 237 -12.40 21.92 -0.18
C SER A 237 -12.13 22.41 -1.60
N TYR A 238 -12.08 21.53 -2.60
CA TYR A 238 -11.53 21.89 -3.92
C TYR A 238 -12.36 21.45 -5.12
N PHE A 239 -13.30 20.48 -4.97
CA PHE A 239 -14.07 19.91 -6.08
C PHE A 239 -15.58 20.13 -5.99
N GLY A 240 -16.09 20.37 -4.81
CA GLY A 240 -17.51 20.55 -4.53
C GLY A 240 -17.87 20.02 -3.15
N HIS A 241 -19.15 20.00 -2.80
CA HIS A 241 -19.61 19.47 -1.53
C HIS A 241 -20.38 18.16 -1.73
N GLU A 242 -19.87 17.06 -1.20
CA GLU A 242 -20.49 15.74 -1.25
C GLU A 242 -20.10 14.91 -0.03
N ASP A 243 -21.07 14.29 0.60
CA ASP A 243 -20.85 13.46 1.79
C ASP A 243 -20.79 11.97 1.50
N ASN A 244 -21.31 11.53 0.36
CA ASN A 244 -21.32 10.13 -0.03
C ASN A 244 -19.98 9.70 -0.67
N PRO A 245 -19.18 8.81 0.00
CA PRO A 245 -17.89 8.39 -0.54
C PRO A 245 -17.97 7.72 -1.91
N ALA A 246 -19.09 7.05 -2.25
CA ALA A 246 -19.24 6.41 -3.55
C ALA A 246 -19.42 7.43 -4.68
N LYS A 247 -20.12 8.53 -4.43
CA LYS A 247 -20.23 9.64 -5.39
C LYS A 247 -18.90 10.37 -5.55
N ILE A 248 -18.20 10.64 -4.44
CA ILE A 248 -16.85 11.22 -4.46
C ILE A 248 -15.91 10.34 -5.30
N ARG A 249 -15.87 9.02 -5.02
CA ARG A 249 -15.06 8.08 -5.78
C ARG A 249 -15.38 8.15 -7.26
N LYS A 250 -16.65 8.06 -7.62
CA LYS A 250 -17.08 8.12 -9.03
C LYS A 250 -16.61 9.40 -9.69
N ALA A 251 -16.85 10.55 -9.09
CA ALA A 251 -16.44 11.84 -9.65
C ALA A 251 -14.92 11.92 -9.86
N LEU A 252 -14.13 11.39 -8.91
CA LEU A 252 -12.68 11.41 -9.00
C LEU A 252 -12.14 10.38 -10.01
N THR A 253 -12.72 9.18 -10.08
CA THR A 253 -12.34 8.19 -11.11
C THR A 253 -12.75 8.64 -12.51
N ASP A 254 -13.92 9.25 -12.69
CA ASP A 254 -14.33 9.83 -13.99
C ASP A 254 -13.37 10.95 -14.43
N LYS A 255 -12.84 11.72 -13.46
CA LYS A 255 -11.90 12.82 -13.73
C LYS A 255 -10.50 12.35 -14.09
N PHE A 256 -9.97 11.34 -13.40
CA PHE A 256 -8.56 10.94 -13.50
C PHE A 256 -8.31 9.65 -14.28
N GLY A 257 -9.36 8.83 -14.51
CA GLY A 257 -9.25 7.56 -15.22
C GLY A 257 -8.12 6.70 -14.68
N ASP A 258 -7.24 6.25 -15.56
CA ASP A 258 -6.06 5.42 -15.23
C ASP A 258 -5.01 6.12 -14.33
N LEU A 259 -5.17 7.41 -14.04
CA LEU A 259 -4.30 8.15 -13.13
C LEU A 259 -4.89 8.31 -11.73
N SER A 260 -6.04 7.71 -11.47
CA SER A 260 -6.81 7.86 -10.22
C SER A 260 -5.99 7.50 -8.97
N GLY A 261 -5.29 6.37 -9.00
CA GLY A 261 -4.47 5.91 -7.88
C GLY A 261 -3.29 6.85 -7.57
N TYR A 262 -2.68 7.43 -8.59
CA TYR A 262 -1.60 8.42 -8.41
C TYR A 262 -2.13 9.74 -7.88
N ALA A 263 -3.21 10.24 -8.45
CA ALA A 263 -3.87 11.45 -7.97
C ALA A 263 -4.27 11.31 -6.50
N GLN A 264 -4.86 10.17 -6.14
CA GLN A 264 -5.24 9.85 -4.77
C GLN A 264 -4.03 9.88 -3.83
N GLN A 265 -2.93 9.21 -4.19
CA GLN A 265 -1.76 9.10 -3.32
C GLN A 265 -1.08 10.44 -3.10
N TYR A 266 -0.95 11.29 -4.13
CA TYR A 266 -0.41 12.65 -4.00
C TYR A 266 -1.30 13.53 -3.12
N LEU A 267 -2.62 13.53 -3.35
CA LEU A 267 -3.56 14.34 -2.57
C LEU A 267 -3.65 13.89 -1.11
N PHE A 268 -3.70 12.57 -0.89
CA PHE A 268 -3.74 11.98 0.45
C PHE A 268 -2.49 12.36 1.27
N PHE A 269 -1.30 12.15 0.69
CA PHE A 269 -0.04 12.44 1.37
C PHE A 269 0.08 13.93 1.67
N TYR A 270 -0.19 14.79 0.70
CA TYR A 270 -0.16 16.24 0.86
C TYR A 270 -1.08 16.71 1.99
N LYS A 271 -2.36 16.31 1.95
CA LYS A 271 -3.34 16.74 2.95
C LYS A 271 -3.02 16.25 4.35
N ARG A 272 -2.63 14.99 4.47
CA ARG A 272 -2.28 14.39 5.76
C ARG A 272 -1.07 15.06 6.42
N GLU A 273 -0.06 15.41 5.63
CA GLU A 273 1.15 16.04 6.18
C GLU A 273 0.94 17.52 6.55
N LEU A 274 0.01 18.22 5.89
CA LEU A 274 -0.33 19.59 6.24
C LEU A 274 -1.17 19.71 7.53
N GLU A 275 -1.90 18.66 7.91
CA GLU A 275 -2.78 18.67 9.08
C GLU A 275 -2.24 17.83 10.27
N LYS A 276 -0.96 17.42 10.24
CA LYS A 276 -0.24 16.85 11.37
C LYS A 276 0.25 17.94 12.30
#